data_a8e0ae0aad2c2aaa979912cf21dac062
#
_entry.id   a8e0ae0aad2c2aaa979912cf21dac062
#
_cell.length_a   1.000
_cell.length_b   1.000
_cell.length_c   1.000
_cell.angle_alpha   90.00
_cell.angle_beta   90.00
_cell.angle_gamma   90.00
#
_symmetry.space_group_name_H-M   'P 1'
#
loop_
_entity.id
_entity.type
_entity.pdbx_description
1 polymer ?
#
loop_
_entity_poly.entity_id
_entity_poly.type
_entity_poly.pdbx_seq_one_letter_code
_entity_poly.pdbx_strand_id
1 'polypeptide(L)'
;MAMNKYRDRIINLGKEAGAQIVLPEMIDVRVREAARELISMDFDILNIEDFQDNFDIYLDFLNKLPFTDNWPADNLREFLNDPLHFAMAMVACDDADCLVAGAVNSSSEVIRSVIRMIGIRPTSNQVSSIFFMISPDGNSAFTFADCAVIPEPDSKQLAAIGAESAEFHHFLTGD
;
A
#
# COMPACT_ATOMS: atom_id res chain seq x y z
N MET A 1 -17.49 4.34 -23.33
CA MET A 1 -17.05 3.29 -22.40
C MET A 1 -18.28 2.83 -21.63
N ALA A 2 -18.54 1.53 -21.53
CA ALA A 2 -19.64 1.06 -20.68
C ALA A 2 -19.35 1.53 -19.24
N MET A 3 -20.37 2.09 -18.57
CA MET A 3 -20.29 2.51 -17.16
C MET A 3 -19.99 1.27 -16.33
N ASN A 4 -18.84 1.22 -15.66
CA ASN A 4 -18.48 0.14 -14.77
C ASN A 4 -18.78 0.60 -13.33
N LYS A 5 -19.96 0.21 -12.81
CA LYS A 5 -20.48 0.66 -11.51
C LYS A 5 -19.48 0.45 -10.35
N TYR A 6 -18.71 -0.62 -10.39
CA TYR A 6 -17.73 -0.93 -9.34
C TYR A 6 -16.49 -0.05 -9.45
N ARG A 7 -15.98 0.17 -10.67
CA ARG A 7 -14.84 1.09 -10.88
C ARG A 7 -15.20 2.51 -10.45
N ASP A 8 -16.37 2.99 -10.87
CA ASP A 8 -16.82 4.34 -10.54
C ASP A 8 -17.02 4.49 -9.04
N ARG A 9 -17.57 3.46 -8.36
CA ARG A 9 -17.71 3.42 -6.91
C ARG A 9 -16.34 3.49 -6.20
N ILE A 10 -15.37 2.67 -6.62
CA ILE A 10 -14.01 2.65 -6.02
C ILE A 10 -13.34 4.02 -6.15
N ILE A 11 -13.42 4.63 -7.33
CA ILE A 11 -12.89 5.98 -7.57
C ILE A 11 -13.57 7.00 -6.66
N ASN A 12 -14.89 6.94 -6.52
CA ASN A 12 -15.62 7.85 -5.64
C ASN A 12 -15.26 7.65 -4.17
N LEU A 13 -15.16 6.42 -3.70
CA LEU A 13 -14.70 6.10 -2.33
C LEU A 13 -13.30 6.66 -2.07
N GLY A 14 -12.37 6.51 -3.04
CA GLY A 14 -11.04 7.07 -2.93
C GLY A 14 -11.02 8.59 -2.86
N LYS A 15 -11.87 9.27 -3.64
CA LYS A 15 -12.03 10.73 -3.60
C LYS A 15 -12.65 11.21 -2.29
N GLU A 16 -13.68 10.52 -1.81
CA GLU A 16 -14.36 10.84 -0.55
C GLU A 16 -13.42 10.67 0.66
N ALA A 17 -12.50 9.72 0.59
CA ALA A 17 -11.48 9.53 1.63
C ALA A 17 -10.52 10.72 1.73
N GLY A 18 -10.25 11.42 0.63
CA GLY A 18 -9.32 12.56 0.60
C GLY A 18 -7.89 12.18 1.02
N ALA A 19 -7.51 10.92 0.82
CA ALA A 19 -6.24 10.38 1.31
C ALA A 19 -5.04 10.93 0.53
N GLN A 20 -3.96 11.22 1.24
CA GLN A 20 -2.68 11.63 0.69
C GLN A 20 -1.86 10.39 0.30
N ILE A 21 -1.56 10.27 -0.99
CA ILE A 21 -0.98 9.08 -1.59
C ILE A 21 0.46 9.36 -1.98
N VAL A 22 1.41 8.49 -1.58
CA VAL A 22 2.78 8.55 -2.06
C VAL A 22 3.08 7.40 -3.03
N LEU A 23 3.75 7.73 -4.14
CA LEU A 23 4.18 6.80 -5.18
C LEU A 23 5.71 6.78 -5.25
N PRO A 24 6.41 5.85 -4.56
CA PRO A 24 7.87 5.90 -4.44
C PRO A 24 8.63 5.63 -5.74
N GLU A 25 8.03 4.92 -6.67
CA GLU A 25 8.69 4.41 -7.88
C GLU A 25 8.60 5.39 -9.07
N MET A 26 8.68 6.69 -8.82
CA MET A 26 8.56 7.76 -9.83
C MET A 26 9.65 7.74 -10.92
N ILE A 27 10.68 6.91 -10.75
CA ILE A 27 11.67 6.66 -11.81
C ILE A 27 11.04 5.90 -13.00
N ASP A 28 10.01 5.09 -12.76
CA ASP A 28 9.29 4.35 -13.81
C ASP A 28 8.30 5.27 -14.53
N VAL A 29 8.29 5.20 -15.85
CA VAL A 29 7.40 6.02 -16.69
C VAL A 29 5.93 5.72 -16.46
N ARG A 30 5.58 4.46 -16.20
CA ARG A 30 4.19 4.02 -15.94
C ARG A 30 3.65 4.64 -14.64
N VAL A 31 4.49 4.73 -13.61
CA VAL A 31 4.13 5.36 -12.32
C VAL A 31 3.91 6.85 -12.50
N ARG A 32 4.80 7.54 -13.26
CA ARG A 32 4.61 8.97 -13.57
C ARG A 32 3.34 9.24 -14.38
N GLU A 33 3.00 8.37 -15.32
CA GLU A 33 1.76 8.49 -16.10
C GLU A 33 0.53 8.28 -15.21
N ALA A 34 0.54 7.24 -14.34
CA ALA A 34 -0.50 6.98 -13.38
C ALA A 34 -0.68 8.16 -12.39
N ALA A 35 0.42 8.73 -11.89
CA ALA A 35 0.37 9.91 -11.02
C ALA A 35 -0.34 11.09 -11.69
N ARG A 36 -0.01 11.39 -12.96
CA ARG A 36 -0.67 12.47 -13.72
C ARG A 36 -2.17 12.20 -13.92
N GLU A 37 -2.54 10.94 -14.20
CA GLU A 37 -3.94 10.55 -14.35
C GLU A 37 -4.68 10.74 -13.02
N LEU A 38 -4.12 10.28 -11.90
CA LEU A 38 -4.71 10.42 -10.57
C LEU A 38 -4.87 11.90 -10.17
N ILE A 39 -3.86 12.74 -10.40
CA ILE A 39 -3.95 14.20 -10.15
C ILE A 39 -5.06 14.81 -11.01
N SER A 40 -5.19 14.41 -12.28
CA SER A 40 -6.27 14.89 -13.17
C SER A 40 -7.67 14.46 -12.72
N MET A 41 -7.74 13.47 -11.86
CA MET A 41 -8.95 12.95 -11.21
C MET A 41 -9.16 13.52 -9.80
N ASP A 42 -8.41 14.56 -9.41
CA ASP A 42 -8.46 15.21 -8.09
C ASP A 42 -8.03 14.31 -6.91
N PHE A 43 -7.10 13.38 -7.12
CA PHE A 43 -6.40 12.69 -6.03
C PHE A 43 -5.18 13.48 -5.57
N ASP A 44 -4.92 13.45 -4.27
CA ASP A 44 -3.75 14.10 -3.66
C ASP A 44 -2.53 13.18 -3.72
N ILE A 45 -1.60 13.47 -4.63
CA ILE A 45 -0.37 12.70 -4.83
C ILE A 45 0.81 13.51 -4.29
N LEU A 46 1.43 12.98 -3.22
CA LEU A 46 2.57 13.61 -2.57
C LEU A 46 3.86 13.38 -3.36
N ASN A 47 4.71 14.40 -3.40
CA ASN A 47 6.05 14.28 -3.92
C ASN A 47 7.05 14.05 -2.77
N ILE A 48 7.81 12.96 -2.81
CA ILE A 48 8.81 12.60 -1.79
C ILE A 48 9.83 13.74 -1.58
N GLU A 49 10.16 14.50 -2.63
CA GLU A 49 11.14 15.58 -2.55
C GLU A 49 10.71 16.71 -1.61
N ASP A 50 9.40 16.92 -1.44
CA ASP A 50 8.86 17.95 -0.57
C ASP A 50 9.00 17.62 0.92
N PHE A 51 9.36 16.37 1.26
CA PHE A 51 9.49 15.85 2.62
C PHE A 51 10.94 15.59 3.03
N GLN A 52 11.93 16.04 2.24
CA GLN A 52 13.35 15.83 2.56
C GLN A 52 13.79 16.51 3.87
N ASP A 53 13.12 17.58 4.27
CA ASP A 53 13.39 18.25 5.55
C ASP A 53 13.00 17.35 6.76
N ASN A 54 12.15 16.35 6.57
CA ASN A 54 11.75 15.39 7.59
C ASN A 54 12.71 14.20 7.71
N PHE A 55 13.79 14.17 6.94
CA PHE A 55 14.73 13.03 6.89
C PHE A 55 15.24 12.60 8.26
N ASP A 56 15.61 13.53 9.13
CA ASP A 56 16.10 13.21 10.48
C ASP A 56 14.98 12.68 11.39
N ILE A 57 13.73 13.10 11.19
CA ILE A 57 12.55 12.56 11.90
C ILE A 57 12.36 11.09 11.51
N TYR A 58 12.44 10.78 10.22
CA TYR A 58 12.33 9.40 9.73
C TYR A 58 13.50 8.52 10.14
N LEU A 59 14.71 9.07 10.25
CA LEU A 59 15.85 8.36 10.83
C LEU A 59 15.63 8.01 12.30
N ASP A 60 15.11 8.94 13.08
CA ASP A 60 14.78 8.72 14.48
C ASP A 60 13.67 7.68 14.66
N PHE A 61 12.68 7.67 13.76
CA PHE A 61 11.68 6.62 13.69
C PHE A 61 12.31 5.26 13.38
N LEU A 62 13.10 5.18 12.30
CA LEU A 62 13.74 3.95 11.84
C LEU A 62 14.66 3.36 12.93
N ASN A 63 15.41 4.19 13.65
CA ASN A 63 16.32 3.76 14.71
C ASN A 63 15.61 3.14 15.95
N LYS A 64 14.30 3.30 16.05
CA LYS A 64 13.48 2.69 17.13
C LYS A 64 12.88 1.35 16.74
N LEU A 65 13.00 0.95 15.48
CA LEU A 65 12.41 -0.29 15.01
C LEU A 65 13.28 -1.50 15.38
N PRO A 66 12.69 -2.63 15.83
CA PRO A 66 13.46 -3.77 16.30
C PRO A 66 14.40 -4.39 15.26
N PHE A 67 14.07 -4.28 13.97
CA PHE A 67 14.91 -4.87 12.92
C PHE A 67 16.16 -4.06 12.60
N THR A 68 16.25 -2.84 13.11
CA THR A 68 17.41 -1.94 12.95
C THR A 68 18.28 -1.89 14.20
N ASP A 69 17.99 -2.69 15.21
CA ASP A 69 18.77 -2.76 16.44
C ASP A 69 20.26 -2.96 16.12
N ASN A 70 21.11 -2.08 16.66
CA ASN A 70 22.56 -2.06 16.47
C ASN A 70 23.03 -1.76 15.03
N TRP A 71 22.19 -1.20 14.16
CA TRP A 71 22.66 -0.74 12.87
C TRP A 71 23.55 0.51 13.01
N PRO A 72 24.69 0.57 12.28
CA PRO A 72 25.44 1.81 12.17
C PRO A 72 24.59 2.93 11.58
N ALA A 73 24.84 4.17 12.01
CA ALA A 73 24.10 5.33 11.51
C ALA A 73 24.14 5.48 9.98
N ASP A 74 25.27 5.14 9.37
CA ASP A 74 25.42 5.20 7.91
C ASP A 74 24.49 4.20 7.20
N ASN A 75 24.29 3.01 7.76
CA ASN A 75 23.39 2.01 7.20
C ASN A 75 21.92 2.43 7.30
N LEU A 76 21.56 3.10 8.41
CA LEU A 76 20.21 3.66 8.57
C LEU A 76 19.93 4.73 7.51
N ARG A 77 20.93 5.61 7.26
CA ARG A 77 20.83 6.65 6.23
C ARG A 77 20.73 6.05 4.83
N GLU A 78 21.59 5.07 4.51
CA GLU A 78 21.57 4.38 3.23
C GLU A 78 20.22 3.68 2.98
N PHE A 79 19.68 3.01 4.00
CA PHE A 79 18.37 2.35 3.94
C PHE A 79 17.24 3.36 3.69
N LEU A 80 17.27 4.51 4.36
CA LEU A 80 16.25 5.55 4.21
C LEU A 80 16.38 6.34 2.90
N ASN A 81 17.54 6.36 2.26
CA ASN A 81 17.73 6.97 0.95
C ASN A 81 17.00 6.22 -0.19
N ASP A 82 16.60 4.98 0.04
CA ASP A 82 15.76 4.25 -0.90
C ASP A 82 14.34 4.86 -0.93
N PRO A 83 13.81 5.25 -2.11
CA PRO A 83 12.50 5.90 -2.21
C PRO A 83 11.34 5.07 -1.62
N LEU A 84 11.41 3.73 -1.71
CA LEU A 84 10.39 2.85 -1.13
C LEU A 84 10.38 2.96 0.40
N HIS A 85 11.57 2.90 1.03
CA HIS A 85 11.70 2.99 2.47
C HIS A 85 11.38 4.39 3.00
N PHE A 86 11.76 5.43 2.24
CA PHE A 86 11.39 6.81 2.57
C PHE A 86 9.86 7.00 2.57
N ALA A 87 9.19 6.54 1.52
CA ALA A 87 7.73 6.62 1.44
C ALA A 87 7.02 5.80 2.54
N MET A 88 7.59 4.66 2.95
CA MET A 88 7.09 3.90 4.10
C MET A 88 7.26 4.65 5.41
N ALA A 89 8.35 5.37 5.59
CA ALA A 89 8.55 6.23 6.76
C ALA A 89 7.55 7.39 6.78
N MET A 90 7.24 8.00 5.63
CA MET A 90 6.18 9.02 5.53
C MET A 90 4.83 8.48 6.03
N VAL A 91 4.43 7.28 5.60
CA VAL A 91 3.18 6.64 6.07
C VAL A 91 3.26 6.29 7.56
N ALA A 92 4.38 5.76 8.03
CA ALA A 92 4.55 5.37 9.43
C ALA A 92 4.59 6.57 10.39
N CYS A 93 4.96 7.76 9.89
CA CYS A 93 5.02 9.01 10.66
C CYS A 93 3.81 9.94 10.41
N ASP A 94 2.75 9.44 9.77
CA ASP A 94 1.51 10.18 9.48
C ASP A 94 1.70 11.40 8.53
N ASP A 95 2.76 11.42 7.72
CA ASP A 95 2.98 12.42 6.67
C ASP A 95 2.34 12.03 5.34
N ALA A 96 1.87 10.79 5.21
CA ALA A 96 1.06 10.27 4.11
C ALA A 96 0.07 9.23 4.64
N ASP A 97 -1.11 9.13 4.03
CA ASP A 97 -2.13 8.16 4.44
C ASP A 97 -1.88 6.76 3.86
N CYS A 98 -1.32 6.70 2.66
CA CYS A 98 -1.02 5.42 2.00
C CYS A 98 0.09 5.54 0.97
N LEU A 99 0.67 4.38 0.63
CA LEU A 99 1.60 4.25 -0.49
C LEU A 99 1.14 3.17 -1.48
N VAL A 100 1.49 3.35 -2.75
CA VAL A 100 1.30 2.34 -3.79
C VAL A 100 2.64 2.06 -4.46
N ALA A 101 3.11 0.81 -4.38
CA ALA A 101 4.39 0.37 -4.90
C ALA A 101 4.29 -1.00 -5.58
N GLY A 102 5.36 -1.46 -6.23
CA GLY A 102 5.45 -2.76 -6.88
C GLY A 102 5.50 -2.70 -8.41
N ALA A 103 5.73 -1.52 -8.99
CA ALA A 103 6.01 -1.39 -10.41
C ALA A 103 7.47 -1.74 -10.77
N VAL A 104 8.39 -1.50 -9.83
CA VAL A 104 9.83 -1.75 -9.94
C VAL A 104 10.28 -2.75 -8.89
N ASN A 105 9.89 -2.54 -7.63
CA ASN A 105 10.25 -3.40 -6.52
C ASN A 105 9.44 -4.71 -6.56
N SER A 106 10.06 -5.80 -6.13
CA SER A 106 9.36 -7.10 -6.05
C SER A 106 8.29 -7.08 -4.95
N SER A 107 7.20 -7.86 -5.13
CA SER A 107 6.15 -7.99 -4.11
C SER A 107 6.70 -8.43 -2.75
N SER A 108 7.70 -9.32 -2.74
CA SER A 108 8.32 -9.81 -1.51
C SER A 108 9.11 -8.71 -0.77
N GLU A 109 9.70 -7.78 -1.50
CA GLU A 109 10.43 -6.64 -0.94
C GLU A 109 9.47 -5.63 -0.34
N VAL A 110 8.43 -5.25 -1.09
CA VAL A 110 7.38 -4.34 -0.60
C VAL A 110 6.73 -4.91 0.65
N ILE A 111 6.24 -6.15 0.64
CA ILE A 111 5.55 -6.77 1.78
C ILE A 111 6.47 -6.86 3.01
N ARG A 112 7.74 -7.29 2.81
CA ARG A 112 8.71 -7.38 3.91
C ARG A 112 8.97 -6.02 4.55
N SER A 113 9.13 -4.99 3.75
CA SER A 113 9.39 -3.64 4.23
C SER A 113 8.17 -3.06 4.94
N VAL A 114 6.95 -3.26 4.42
CA VAL A 114 5.70 -2.86 5.09
C VAL A 114 5.58 -3.52 6.47
N ILE A 115 5.78 -4.86 6.56
CA ILE A 115 5.68 -5.57 7.84
C ILE A 115 6.70 -5.05 8.86
N ARG A 116 7.92 -4.69 8.41
CA ARG A 116 9.00 -4.23 9.30
C ARG A 116 8.83 -2.79 9.74
N MET A 117 8.38 -1.91 8.86
CA MET A 117 8.33 -0.47 9.11
C MET A 117 6.96 0.00 9.61
N ILE A 118 5.87 -0.50 9.04
CA ILE A 118 4.51 -0.09 9.39
C ILE A 118 3.86 -1.11 10.35
N GLY A 119 4.16 -2.40 10.14
CA GLY A 119 3.62 -3.47 10.95
C GLY A 119 2.34 -4.09 10.40
N ILE A 120 1.73 -4.94 11.21
CA ILE A 120 0.47 -5.63 10.92
C ILE A 120 -0.59 -5.11 11.90
N ARG A 121 -1.84 -5.04 11.47
CA ARG A 121 -2.96 -4.68 12.35
C ARG A 121 -2.91 -5.50 13.65
N PRO A 122 -3.12 -4.90 14.84
CA PRO A 122 -3.09 -5.64 16.11
C PRO A 122 -4.11 -6.78 16.20
N THR A 123 -5.19 -6.70 15.41
CA THR A 123 -6.25 -7.71 15.34
C THR A 123 -5.97 -8.81 14.31
N SER A 124 -4.97 -8.64 13.45
CA SER A 124 -4.56 -9.63 12.45
C SER A 124 -3.20 -10.21 12.82
N ASN A 125 -3.04 -11.52 12.64
CA ASN A 125 -1.77 -12.22 12.88
C ASN A 125 -1.02 -12.53 11.58
N GLN A 126 -1.51 -12.02 10.44
CA GLN A 126 -0.99 -12.36 9.12
C GLN A 126 -1.25 -11.24 8.12
N VAL A 127 -0.51 -11.29 7.02
CA VAL A 127 -0.77 -10.51 5.81
C VAL A 127 -1.31 -11.48 4.77
N SER A 128 -2.42 -11.14 4.16
CA SER A 128 -2.98 -11.85 3.00
C SER A 128 -3.16 -10.89 1.83
N SER A 129 -3.40 -11.44 0.65
CA SER A 129 -3.61 -10.66 -0.56
C SER A 129 -4.92 -11.01 -1.23
N ILE A 130 -5.44 -10.07 -2.00
CA ILE A 130 -6.65 -10.28 -2.79
C ILE A 130 -6.44 -9.84 -4.24
N PHE A 131 -7.17 -10.50 -5.15
CA PHE A 131 -7.52 -9.94 -6.46
C PHE A 131 -9.00 -9.56 -6.46
N PHE A 132 -9.27 -8.28 -6.67
CA PHE A 132 -10.63 -7.79 -6.92
C PHE A 132 -10.85 -7.75 -8.43
N MET A 133 -11.71 -8.63 -8.91
CA MET A 133 -11.97 -8.84 -10.34
C MET A 133 -13.35 -8.33 -10.70
N ILE A 134 -13.42 -7.54 -11.77
CA ILE A 134 -14.68 -7.06 -12.31
C ILE A 134 -14.93 -7.76 -13.65
N SER A 135 -16.14 -8.27 -13.87
CA SER A 135 -16.51 -8.91 -15.13
C SER A 135 -16.40 -7.93 -16.31
N PRO A 136 -16.11 -8.40 -17.53
CA PRO A 136 -15.94 -7.52 -18.70
C PRO A 136 -17.17 -6.65 -19.01
N ASP A 137 -18.36 -7.10 -18.63
CA ASP A 137 -19.62 -6.35 -18.78
C ASP A 137 -19.88 -5.36 -17.64
N GLY A 138 -19.02 -5.35 -16.59
CA GLY A 138 -19.13 -4.46 -15.43
C GLY A 138 -20.26 -4.82 -14.45
N ASN A 139 -20.94 -5.96 -14.62
CA ASN A 139 -22.16 -6.29 -13.85
C ASN A 139 -21.88 -7.13 -12.61
N SER A 140 -20.72 -7.79 -12.54
CA SER A 140 -20.35 -8.67 -11.44
C SER A 140 -18.93 -8.36 -10.95
N ALA A 141 -18.71 -8.50 -9.65
CA ALA A 141 -17.41 -8.43 -9.05
C ALA A 141 -17.12 -9.70 -8.22
N PHE A 142 -15.87 -10.09 -8.17
CA PHE A 142 -15.38 -11.26 -7.44
C PHE A 142 -14.11 -10.91 -6.69
N THR A 143 -13.95 -11.45 -5.49
CA THR A 143 -12.70 -11.38 -4.73
C THR A 143 -12.10 -12.77 -4.62
N PHE A 144 -10.84 -12.90 -5.03
CA PHE A 144 -10.05 -14.11 -4.87
C PHE A 144 -8.99 -13.85 -3.79
N ALA A 145 -8.84 -14.76 -2.84
CA ALA A 145 -7.88 -14.71 -1.75
C ALA A 145 -7.54 -16.14 -1.25
N ASP A 146 -6.37 -16.39 -0.78
CA ASP A 146 -5.15 -15.57 -0.76
C ASP A 146 -4.40 -15.72 -2.10
N CYS A 147 -3.79 -14.62 -2.56
CA CYS A 147 -3.12 -14.61 -3.86
C CYS A 147 -1.60 -14.74 -3.67
N ALA A 148 -1.16 -15.91 -3.20
CA ALA A 148 0.24 -16.35 -3.08
C ALA A 148 1.11 -15.60 -2.04
N VAL A 149 0.53 -15.05 -0.98
CA VAL A 149 1.28 -14.52 0.17
C VAL A 149 1.50 -15.61 1.22
N ILE A 150 0.47 -16.45 1.47
CA ILE A 150 0.54 -17.58 2.39
C ILE A 150 0.45 -18.88 1.59
N PRO A 151 1.58 -19.59 1.34
CA PRO A 151 1.58 -20.77 0.45
C PRO A 151 0.73 -21.94 0.97
N GLU A 152 0.73 -22.16 2.28
CA GLU A 152 0.03 -23.28 2.95
C GLU A 152 -0.72 -22.75 4.18
N PRO A 153 -1.87 -22.07 4.01
CA PRO A 153 -2.62 -21.54 5.14
C PRO A 153 -3.27 -22.66 5.96
N ASP A 154 -3.16 -22.57 7.29
CA ASP A 154 -3.91 -23.44 8.19
C ASP A 154 -5.41 -23.05 8.25
N SER A 155 -6.21 -23.83 8.99
CA SER A 155 -7.66 -23.62 9.07
C SER A 155 -8.04 -22.27 9.69
N LYS A 156 -7.25 -21.74 10.63
CA LYS A 156 -7.49 -20.45 11.27
C LYS A 156 -7.14 -19.32 10.31
N GLN A 157 -6.03 -19.47 9.60
CA GLN A 157 -5.61 -18.52 8.57
C GLN A 157 -6.63 -18.44 7.44
N LEU A 158 -7.13 -19.59 6.94
CA LEU A 158 -8.19 -19.62 5.93
C LEU A 158 -9.48 -18.94 6.41
N ALA A 159 -9.86 -19.13 7.66
CA ALA A 159 -11.04 -18.48 8.23
C ALA A 159 -10.86 -16.95 8.31
N ALA A 160 -9.68 -16.47 8.74
CA ALA A 160 -9.37 -15.04 8.77
C ALA A 160 -9.33 -14.42 7.36
N ILE A 161 -8.65 -15.09 6.41
CA ILE A 161 -8.61 -14.67 5.00
C ILE A 161 -10.04 -14.54 4.43
N GLY A 162 -10.90 -15.53 4.68
CA GLY A 162 -12.28 -15.53 4.22
C GLY A 162 -13.09 -14.37 4.80
N ALA A 163 -13.00 -14.12 6.11
CA ALA A 163 -13.70 -13.04 6.78
C ALA A 163 -13.23 -11.65 6.31
N GLU A 164 -11.92 -11.40 6.32
CA GLU A 164 -11.34 -10.13 5.89
C GLU A 164 -11.62 -9.85 4.41
N SER A 165 -11.55 -10.87 3.55
CA SER A 165 -11.87 -10.72 2.12
C SER A 165 -13.34 -10.42 1.87
N ALA A 166 -14.26 -10.99 2.66
CA ALA A 166 -15.68 -10.72 2.56
C ALA A 166 -16.00 -9.28 3.00
N GLU A 167 -15.42 -8.80 4.10
CA GLU A 167 -15.54 -7.41 4.54
C GLU A 167 -15.03 -6.43 3.47
N PHE A 168 -13.86 -6.72 2.89
CA PHE A 168 -13.30 -5.89 1.84
C PHE A 168 -14.14 -5.90 0.57
N HIS A 169 -14.67 -7.06 0.18
CA HIS A 169 -15.59 -7.17 -0.94
C HIS A 169 -16.84 -6.31 -0.74
N HIS A 170 -17.47 -6.43 0.43
CA HIS A 170 -18.64 -5.63 0.78
C HIS A 170 -18.32 -4.12 0.78
N PHE A 171 -17.17 -3.72 1.33
CA PHE A 171 -16.74 -2.32 1.32
C PHE A 171 -16.63 -1.77 -0.12
N LEU A 172 -16.01 -2.53 -1.03
CA LEU A 172 -15.80 -2.10 -2.41
C LEU A 172 -17.08 -2.13 -3.25
N THR A 173 -17.96 -3.10 -3.04
CA THR A 173 -19.15 -3.30 -3.87
C THR A 173 -20.40 -2.65 -3.30
N GLY A 174 -20.51 -2.62 -1.98
CA GLY A 174 -21.73 -2.24 -1.26
C GLY A 174 -22.81 -3.33 -1.24
N ASP A 175 -22.46 -4.54 -1.75
CA ASP A 175 -23.39 -5.68 -1.86
C ASP A 175 -23.27 -6.61 -0.64
#